data_dbfea030387abcac5aedddad482a01a9
#
_entry.id   dbfea030387abcac5aedddad482a01a9
#
_cell.length_a   1.000
_cell.length_b   1.000
_cell.length_c   1.000
_cell.angle_alpha   90.00
_cell.angle_beta   90.00
_cell.angle_gamma   90.00
#
_symmetry.space_group_name_H-M   'P 1'
#
loop_
_entity.id
_entity.type
_entity.pdbx_description
1 polymer ?
#
loop_
_entity_poly.entity_id
_entity_poly.type
_entity_poly.pdbx_seq_one_letter_code
_entity_poly.pdbx_strand_id
1 'polypeptide(L)'
;MAATVGERMAETFVELADTLVADYDLMEFLQTLTERCVELLEVDAAGLLLAGPDGELRLVAVSAEQARVVELLQLQHDEGPCPDCFRTGLAVIVPDIRAASALARWPRFAPAAARVGLVAVRALPMRLRDEVIGTVNLFSSVPGGLEPSVARAARALVDVATIG
;
A
#
# COMPACT_ATOMS: atom_id res chain seq x y z
N MET A 1 2.64 24.87 -14.46
CA MET A 1 1.72 23.78 -14.84
C MET A 1 2.13 22.49 -14.11
N ALA A 2 1.19 21.82 -13.48
CA ALA A 2 1.51 20.60 -12.75
C ALA A 2 1.86 19.47 -13.73
N ALA A 3 2.84 18.63 -13.37
CA ALA A 3 3.20 17.47 -14.16
C ALA A 3 2.06 16.45 -14.17
N THR A 4 1.90 15.73 -15.27
CA THR A 4 0.93 14.63 -15.39
C THR A 4 1.37 13.45 -14.54
N VAL A 5 0.43 12.52 -14.26
CA VAL A 5 0.76 11.27 -13.57
C VAL A 5 1.82 10.48 -14.35
N GLY A 6 1.72 10.45 -15.71
CA GLY A 6 2.71 9.78 -16.55
C GLY A 6 4.11 10.37 -16.44
N GLU A 7 4.23 11.71 -16.43
CA GLU A 7 5.51 12.39 -16.26
C GLU A 7 6.10 12.15 -14.89
N ARG A 8 5.29 12.23 -13.85
CA ARG A 8 5.71 11.96 -12.46
C ARG A 8 6.13 10.51 -12.28
N MET A 9 5.45 9.57 -12.95
CA MET A 9 5.85 8.15 -12.97
C MET A 9 7.22 7.97 -13.59
N ALA A 10 7.48 8.61 -14.73
CA ALA A 10 8.79 8.50 -15.40
C ALA A 10 9.91 8.99 -14.49
N GLU A 11 9.72 10.12 -13.81
CA GLU A 11 10.69 10.65 -12.85
C GLU A 11 10.90 9.69 -11.69
N THR A 12 9.82 9.08 -11.19
CA THR A 12 9.87 8.11 -10.09
C THR A 12 10.66 6.87 -10.49
N PHE A 13 10.44 6.33 -11.69
CA PHE A 13 11.18 5.17 -12.18
C PHE A 13 12.68 5.45 -12.30
N VAL A 14 13.05 6.64 -12.77
CA VAL A 14 14.48 7.03 -12.84
C VAL A 14 15.07 7.08 -11.43
N GLU A 15 14.38 7.69 -10.49
CA GLU A 15 14.82 7.77 -9.10
C GLU A 15 15.02 6.39 -8.48
N LEU A 16 14.07 5.48 -8.68
CA LEU A 16 14.15 4.12 -8.17
C LEU A 16 15.29 3.34 -8.82
N ALA A 17 15.50 3.51 -10.12
CA ALA A 17 16.62 2.87 -10.83
C ALA A 17 17.96 3.37 -10.30
N ASP A 18 18.10 4.66 -10.07
CA ASP A 18 19.32 5.24 -9.50
C ASP A 18 19.60 4.68 -8.09
N THR A 19 18.56 4.51 -7.27
CA THR A 19 18.68 3.92 -5.94
C THR A 19 19.20 2.49 -6.02
N LEU A 20 18.72 1.70 -6.98
CA LEU A 20 19.15 0.32 -7.16
C LEU A 20 20.58 0.19 -7.69
N VAL A 21 21.05 1.14 -8.48
CA VAL A 21 22.38 1.13 -9.07
C VAL A 21 23.44 1.64 -8.08
N ALA A 22 23.11 2.60 -7.25
CA ALA A 22 24.05 3.22 -6.31
C ALA A 22 24.39 2.26 -5.15
N ASP A 23 24.12 2.62 -3.92
CA ASP A 23 24.33 1.75 -2.76
C ASP A 23 23.00 1.06 -2.43
N TYR A 24 22.85 -0.19 -2.85
CA TYR A 24 21.62 -0.93 -2.67
C TYR A 24 21.34 -1.16 -1.19
N ASP A 25 20.33 -0.44 -0.68
CA ASP A 25 19.73 -0.64 0.63
C ASP A 25 18.26 -0.93 0.42
N LEU A 26 17.84 -2.16 0.65
CA LEU A 26 16.47 -2.60 0.44
C LEU A 26 15.48 -1.76 1.26
N MET A 27 15.80 -1.47 2.51
CA MET A 27 14.90 -0.72 3.38
C MET A 27 14.74 0.72 2.89
N GLU A 28 15.83 1.35 2.46
CA GLU A 28 15.79 2.69 1.89
C GLU A 28 14.98 2.72 0.60
N PHE A 29 15.16 1.73 -0.26
CA PHE A 29 14.40 1.60 -1.51
C PHE A 29 12.89 1.48 -1.22
N LEU A 30 12.51 0.60 -0.30
CA LEU A 30 11.10 0.39 0.05
C LEU A 30 10.49 1.63 0.71
N GLN A 31 11.24 2.33 1.54
CA GLN A 31 10.78 3.58 2.14
C GLN A 31 10.57 4.66 1.08
N THR A 32 11.52 4.81 0.15
CA THR A 32 11.41 5.75 -0.96
C THR A 32 10.18 5.43 -1.82
N LEU A 33 9.98 4.17 -2.15
CA LEU A 33 8.81 3.73 -2.92
C LEU A 33 7.52 4.12 -2.21
N THR A 34 7.43 3.87 -0.90
CA THR A 34 6.25 4.19 -0.09
C THR A 34 5.93 5.68 -0.13
N GLU A 35 6.95 6.51 0.03
CA GLU A 35 6.80 7.98 -0.02
C GLU A 35 6.39 8.47 -1.41
N ARG A 36 6.96 7.89 -2.47
CA ARG A 36 6.61 8.26 -3.84
C ARG A 36 5.18 7.84 -4.20
N CYS A 37 4.68 6.73 -3.64
CA CYS A 37 3.28 6.35 -3.81
C CYS A 37 2.34 7.46 -3.32
N VAL A 38 2.63 8.04 -2.16
CA VAL A 38 1.81 9.12 -1.60
C VAL A 38 1.78 10.32 -2.54
N GLU A 39 2.95 10.76 -3.00
CA GLU A 39 3.06 11.94 -3.86
C GLU A 39 2.44 11.72 -5.23
N LEU A 40 2.76 10.59 -5.86
CA LEU A 40 2.36 10.31 -7.24
C LEU A 40 0.89 9.97 -7.35
N LEU A 41 0.35 9.21 -6.38
CA LEU A 41 -1.02 8.70 -6.43
C LEU A 41 -2.03 9.59 -5.70
N GLU A 42 -1.57 10.67 -5.08
CA GLU A 42 -2.41 11.64 -4.37
C GLU A 42 -3.23 10.99 -3.26
N VAL A 43 -2.63 10.04 -2.55
CA VAL A 43 -3.21 9.44 -1.34
C VAL A 43 -2.58 10.08 -0.10
N ASP A 44 -3.22 9.91 1.06
CA ASP A 44 -2.74 10.53 2.30
C ASP A 44 -1.58 9.77 2.92
N ALA A 45 -1.56 8.46 2.77
CA ALA A 45 -0.52 7.62 3.35
C ALA A 45 -0.40 6.29 2.61
N ALA A 46 0.73 5.63 2.78
CA ALA A 46 1.00 4.31 2.23
C ALA A 46 1.81 3.49 3.22
N GLY A 47 1.66 2.17 3.14
CA GLY A 47 2.43 1.22 3.91
C GLY A 47 2.79 0.01 3.07
N LEU A 48 3.87 -0.66 3.45
CA LEU A 48 4.37 -1.84 2.74
C LEU A 48 4.69 -2.93 3.75
N LEU A 49 4.14 -4.12 3.51
CA LEU A 49 4.37 -5.29 4.34
C LEU A 49 4.96 -6.40 3.50
N LEU A 50 5.91 -7.14 4.08
CA LEU A 50 6.52 -8.30 3.46
C LEU A 50 6.33 -9.53 4.35
N ALA A 51 6.14 -10.68 3.71
CA ALA A 51 6.09 -11.95 4.42
C ALA A 51 7.50 -12.38 4.83
N GLY A 52 7.66 -12.75 6.08
CA GLY A 52 8.90 -13.32 6.57
C GLY A 52 9.01 -14.82 6.24
N PRO A 53 10.12 -15.46 6.64
CA PRO A 53 10.33 -16.90 6.40
C PRO A 53 9.24 -17.78 7.02
N ASP A 54 8.58 -17.29 8.06
CA ASP A 54 7.47 -17.97 8.75
C ASP A 54 6.13 -17.79 8.02
N GLY A 55 6.10 -17.04 6.92
CA GLY A 55 4.88 -16.72 6.17
C GLY A 55 4.02 -15.64 6.79
N GLU A 56 4.47 -15.01 7.85
CA GLU A 56 3.74 -13.92 8.50
C GLU A 56 4.15 -12.55 7.95
N LEU A 57 3.17 -11.67 7.77
CA LEU A 57 3.41 -10.31 7.29
C LEU A 57 4.06 -9.46 8.37
N ARG A 58 5.02 -8.64 7.94
CA ARG A 58 5.71 -7.66 8.79
C ARG A 58 5.74 -6.32 8.11
N LEU A 59 5.51 -5.27 8.89
CA LEU A 59 5.57 -3.90 8.39
C LEU A 59 7.02 -3.51 8.15
N VAL A 60 7.34 -3.09 6.92
CA VAL A 60 8.73 -2.72 6.56
C VAL A 60 8.88 -1.26 6.16
N ALA A 61 7.81 -0.59 5.75
CA ALA A 61 7.87 0.83 5.42
C ALA A 61 6.51 1.48 5.58
N VAL A 62 6.49 2.72 6.04
CA VAL A 62 5.28 3.56 6.10
C VAL A 62 5.65 4.99 5.77
N SER A 63 4.71 5.73 5.18
CA SER A 63 4.89 7.13 4.85
C SER A 63 4.53 8.08 5.98
N ALA A 64 3.72 7.61 6.95
CA ALA A 64 3.23 8.44 8.05
C ALA A 64 2.88 7.57 9.26
N GLU A 65 2.90 8.19 10.44
CA GLU A 65 2.59 7.49 11.70
C GLU A 65 1.16 6.95 11.73
N GLN A 66 0.21 7.67 11.14
CA GLN A 66 -1.18 7.21 11.04
C GLN A 66 -1.28 5.88 10.28
N ALA A 67 -0.53 5.75 9.19
CA ALA A 67 -0.48 4.50 8.43
C ALA A 67 0.13 3.38 9.27
N ARG A 68 1.17 3.67 10.06
CA ARG A 68 1.77 2.67 10.95
C ARG A 68 0.74 2.11 11.92
N VAL A 69 -0.06 2.98 12.54
CA VAL A 69 -1.10 2.55 13.48
C VAL A 69 -2.11 1.62 12.80
N VAL A 70 -2.59 2.00 11.62
CA VAL A 70 -3.57 1.20 10.86
C VAL A 70 -2.98 -0.14 10.45
N GLU A 71 -1.73 -0.16 9.97
CA GLU A 71 -1.06 -1.40 9.58
C GLU A 71 -0.90 -2.35 10.76
N LEU A 72 -0.47 -1.82 11.91
CA LEU A 72 -0.29 -2.64 13.11
C LEU A 72 -1.62 -3.18 13.64
N LEU A 73 -2.71 -2.41 13.52
CA LEU A 73 -4.05 -2.88 13.87
C LEU A 73 -4.48 -4.08 13.04
N GLN A 74 -4.18 -4.08 11.73
CA GLN A 74 -4.47 -5.21 10.86
C GLN A 74 -3.71 -6.46 11.30
N LEU A 75 -2.44 -6.32 11.62
CA LEU A 75 -1.61 -7.44 12.05
C LEU A 75 -2.03 -7.94 13.43
N GLN A 76 -2.34 -7.05 14.36
CA GLN A 76 -2.76 -7.40 15.71
C GLN A 76 -4.06 -8.20 15.74
N HIS A 77 -5.03 -7.81 14.95
CA HIS A 77 -6.35 -8.46 14.92
C HIS A 77 -6.47 -9.56 13.87
N ASP A 78 -5.47 -9.69 12.99
CA ASP A 78 -5.53 -10.56 11.81
C ASP A 78 -6.80 -10.29 10.97
N GLU A 79 -7.14 -9.04 10.85
CA GLU A 79 -8.30 -8.53 10.10
C GLU A 79 -7.88 -7.34 9.26
N GLY A 80 -8.50 -7.19 8.09
CA GLY A 80 -8.33 -6.00 7.28
C GLY A 80 -8.04 -6.32 5.82
N PRO A 81 -7.99 -5.27 4.98
CA PRO A 81 -7.70 -5.43 3.56
C PRO A 81 -6.34 -6.09 3.29
N CYS A 82 -5.33 -5.77 4.08
CA CYS A 82 -3.97 -6.28 3.88
C CYS A 82 -3.89 -7.80 4.11
N PRO A 83 -4.31 -8.37 5.25
CA PRO A 83 -4.30 -9.82 5.43
C PRO A 83 -5.13 -10.54 4.38
N ASP A 84 -6.30 -10.00 4.03
CA ASP A 84 -7.17 -10.60 3.02
C ASP A 84 -6.51 -10.60 1.64
N CYS A 85 -5.89 -9.47 1.26
CA CYS A 85 -5.13 -9.35 0.02
C CYS A 85 -4.00 -10.37 -0.06
N PHE A 86 -3.25 -10.51 1.01
CA PHE A 86 -2.13 -11.45 1.08
C PHE A 86 -2.60 -12.89 0.93
N ARG A 87 -3.68 -13.26 1.62
CA ARG A 87 -4.22 -14.62 1.58
C ARG A 87 -4.83 -15.00 0.23
N THR A 88 -5.53 -14.06 -0.41
CA THR A 88 -6.22 -14.32 -1.68
C THR A 88 -5.36 -14.05 -2.91
N GLY A 89 -4.35 -13.18 -2.78
CA GLY A 89 -3.55 -12.71 -3.91
C GLY A 89 -4.31 -11.74 -4.82
N LEU A 90 -5.44 -11.20 -4.35
CA LEU A 90 -6.28 -10.27 -5.10
C LEU A 90 -6.26 -8.90 -4.42
N ALA A 91 -6.32 -7.84 -5.24
CA ALA A 91 -6.47 -6.50 -4.70
C ALA A 91 -7.75 -6.39 -3.88
N VAL A 92 -7.68 -5.71 -2.73
CA VAL A 92 -8.84 -5.42 -1.89
C VAL A 92 -9.05 -3.92 -1.88
N ILE A 93 -10.19 -3.49 -2.40
CA ILE A 93 -10.52 -2.08 -2.57
C ILE A 93 -11.67 -1.75 -1.64
N VAL A 94 -11.44 -0.83 -0.71
CA VAL A 94 -12.43 -0.41 0.29
C VAL A 94 -12.65 1.09 0.11
N PRO A 95 -13.70 1.50 -0.62
CA PRO A 95 -13.98 2.94 -0.81
C PRO A 95 -14.28 3.67 0.49
N ASP A 96 -14.89 2.98 1.46
CA ASP A 96 -15.18 3.56 2.77
C ASP A 96 -15.21 2.46 3.83
N ILE A 97 -14.24 2.50 4.74
CA ILE A 97 -14.10 1.52 5.82
C ILE A 97 -15.27 1.60 6.82
N ARG A 98 -16.02 2.69 6.80
CA ARG A 98 -17.19 2.89 7.69
C ARG A 98 -18.45 2.23 7.14
N ALA A 99 -18.43 1.72 5.90
CA ALA A 99 -19.58 1.05 5.29
C ALA A 99 -19.95 -0.23 6.07
N ALA A 100 -21.23 -0.57 6.06
CA ALA A 100 -21.73 -1.75 6.76
C ALA A 100 -21.03 -3.04 6.32
N SER A 101 -20.70 -3.15 5.02
CA SER A 101 -19.98 -4.31 4.48
C SER A 101 -18.57 -4.44 5.05
N ALA A 102 -17.87 -3.33 5.25
CA ALA A 102 -16.54 -3.33 5.85
C ALA A 102 -16.62 -3.71 7.33
N LEU A 103 -17.59 -3.16 8.05
CA LEU A 103 -17.79 -3.47 9.46
C LEU A 103 -18.12 -4.96 9.66
N ALA A 104 -18.95 -5.54 8.78
CA ALA A 104 -19.29 -6.96 8.83
C ALA A 104 -18.08 -7.84 8.55
N ARG A 105 -17.21 -7.42 7.64
CA ARG A 105 -16.01 -8.17 7.23
C ARG A 105 -14.88 -8.07 8.26
N TRP A 106 -14.71 -6.86 8.85
CA TRP A 106 -13.61 -6.60 9.79
C TRP A 106 -14.15 -5.89 11.03
N PRO A 107 -14.87 -6.59 11.92
CA PRO A 107 -15.59 -5.92 13.04
C PRO A 107 -14.69 -5.24 14.06
N ARG A 108 -13.42 -5.65 14.16
CA ARG A 108 -12.46 -5.01 15.08
C ARG A 108 -11.63 -3.95 14.38
N PHE A 109 -11.14 -4.27 13.19
CA PHE A 109 -10.26 -3.40 12.43
C PHE A 109 -10.99 -2.16 11.91
N ALA A 110 -12.17 -2.33 11.29
CA ALA A 110 -12.84 -1.24 10.61
C ALA A 110 -13.17 -0.05 11.53
N PRO A 111 -13.73 -0.24 12.73
CA PRO A 111 -13.96 0.88 13.64
C PRO A 111 -12.67 1.55 14.11
N ALA A 112 -11.61 0.79 14.33
CA ALA A 112 -10.33 1.33 14.79
C ALA A 112 -9.68 2.17 13.70
N ALA A 113 -9.69 1.72 12.44
CA ALA A 113 -9.17 2.47 11.31
C ALA A 113 -9.95 3.78 11.10
N ALA A 114 -11.26 3.72 11.21
CA ALA A 114 -12.12 4.91 11.08
C ALA A 114 -11.76 5.98 12.12
N ARG A 115 -11.42 5.58 13.33
CA ARG A 115 -11.01 6.51 14.39
C ARG A 115 -9.69 7.20 14.10
N VAL A 116 -8.79 6.55 13.37
CA VAL A 116 -7.51 7.14 12.94
C VAL A 116 -7.73 8.18 11.83
N GLY A 117 -8.85 8.09 11.10
CA GLY A 117 -9.18 9.03 10.04
C GLY A 117 -8.76 8.60 8.64
N LEU A 118 -8.26 7.38 8.47
CA LEU A 118 -7.95 6.82 7.16
C LEU A 118 -9.10 5.89 6.77
N VAL A 119 -9.99 6.41 5.93
CA VAL A 119 -11.29 5.76 5.68
C VAL A 119 -11.36 4.99 4.37
N ALA A 120 -10.53 5.33 3.38
CA ALA A 120 -10.45 4.58 2.12
C ALA A 120 -9.15 3.81 2.09
N VAL A 121 -9.20 2.54 1.71
CA VAL A 121 -8.03 1.65 1.69
C VAL A 121 -8.01 0.86 0.40
N ARG A 122 -6.84 0.77 -0.20
CA ARG A 122 -6.59 -0.12 -1.34
C ARG A 122 -5.36 -0.95 -1.02
N ALA A 123 -5.54 -2.26 -0.89
CA ALA A 123 -4.45 -3.20 -0.67
C ALA A 123 -4.12 -3.89 -2.00
N LEU A 124 -2.86 -3.84 -2.40
CA LEU A 124 -2.38 -4.41 -3.65
C LEU A 124 -1.37 -5.50 -3.37
N PRO A 125 -1.49 -6.69 -4.00
CA PRO A 125 -0.55 -7.77 -3.76
C PRO A 125 0.78 -7.51 -4.48
N MET A 126 1.88 -7.82 -3.80
CA MET A 126 3.20 -7.87 -4.40
C MET A 126 3.47 -9.32 -4.81
N ARG A 127 3.53 -9.57 -6.12
CA ARG A 127 3.75 -10.91 -6.65
C ARG A 127 5.14 -11.03 -7.23
N LEU A 128 5.84 -12.09 -6.85
CA LEU A 128 7.07 -12.51 -7.50
C LEU A 128 6.78 -13.87 -8.15
N ARG A 129 6.68 -13.87 -9.48
CA ARG A 129 6.19 -15.02 -10.25
C ARG A 129 4.76 -15.34 -9.82
N ASP A 130 4.49 -16.54 -9.31
CA ASP A 130 3.16 -16.96 -8.87
C ASP A 130 2.94 -16.81 -7.36
N GLU A 131 3.93 -16.30 -6.64
CA GLU A 131 3.89 -16.19 -5.20
C GLU A 131 3.62 -14.75 -4.75
N VAL A 132 2.72 -14.58 -3.79
CA VAL A 132 2.47 -13.28 -3.15
C VAL A 132 3.47 -13.14 -2.00
N ILE A 133 4.36 -12.15 -2.10
CA ILE A 133 5.43 -11.95 -1.12
C ILE A 133 5.13 -10.82 -0.13
N GLY A 134 4.09 -10.04 -0.38
CA GLY A 134 3.73 -8.95 0.48
C GLY A 134 2.56 -8.14 -0.07
N THR A 135 2.32 -6.99 0.53
CA THR A 135 1.25 -6.06 0.13
C THR A 135 1.73 -4.63 0.20
N VAL A 136 1.19 -3.81 -0.70
CA VAL A 136 1.29 -2.35 -0.61
C VAL A 136 -0.10 -1.81 -0.35
N ASN A 137 -0.24 -1.01 0.70
CA ASN A 137 -1.51 -0.45 1.11
C ASN A 137 -1.52 1.06 0.90
N LEU A 138 -2.57 1.57 0.28
CA LEU A 138 -2.79 2.99 0.03
C LEU A 138 -3.98 3.45 0.86
N PHE A 139 -3.83 4.56 1.57
CA PHE A 139 -4.84 5.08 2.50
C PHE A 139 -5.23 6.50 2.17
N SER A 140 -6.51 6.81 2.27
CA SER A 140 -7.03 8.17 2.11
C SER A 140 -7.99 8.54 3.24
N SER A 141 -7.97 9.81 3.61
CA SER A 141 -8.92 10.38 4.56
C SER A 141 -10.26 10.70 3.91
N VAL A 142 -10.33 10.68 2.58
CA VAL A 142 -11.53 10.96 1.79
C VAL A 142 -12.05 9.65 1.22
N PRO A 143 -13.37 9.35 1.36
CA PRO A 143 -13.94 8.14 0.77
C PRO A 143 -13.89 8.16 -0.75
N GLY A 144 -13.86 6.97 -1.35
CA GLY A 144 -13.85 6.79 -2.78
C GLY A 144 -12.70 5.93 -3.27
N GLY A 145 -12.67 5.63 -4.55
CA GLY A 145 -11.60 4.87 -5.18
C GLY A 145 -10.67 5.77 -5.97
N LEU A 146 -9.55 5.23 -6.40
CA LEU A 146 -8.65 5.90 -7.32
C LEU A 146 -9.25 5.91 -8.73
N GLU A 147 -8.96 6.97 -9.48
CA GLU A 147 -9.31 7.01 -10.90
C GLU A 147 -8.60 5.86 -11.64
N PRO A 148 -9.16 5.34 -12.74
CA PRO A 148 -8.56 4.21 -13.46
C PRO A 148 -7.11 4.42 -13.86
N SER A 149 -6.72 5.62 -14.30
CA SER A 149 -5.34 5.92 -14.67
C SER A 149 -4.41 5.88 -13.46
N VAL A 150 -4.86 6.38 -12.31
CA VAL A 150 -4.10 6.37 -11.06
C VAL A 150 -4.00 4.94 -10.51
N ALA A 151 -5.08 4.16 -10.62
CA ALA A 151 -5.06 2.76 -10.20
C ALA A 151 -4.06 1.94 -11.03
N ARG A 152 -3.96 2.18 -12.34
CA ARG A 152 -2.95 1.53 -13.18
C ARG A 152 -1.53 1.94 -12.81
N ALA A 153 -1.32 3.22 -12.49
CA ALA A 153 -0.03 3.72 -12.02
C ALA A 153 0.38 3.06 -10.71
N ALA A 154 -0.57 2.89 -9.79
CA ALA A 154 -0.34 2.20 -8.53
C ALA A 154 0.12 0.77 -8.77
N ARG A 155 -0.54 0.05 -9.67
CA ARG A 155 -0.18 -1.33 -10.01
C ARG A 155 1.24 -1.40 -10.59
N ALA A 156 1.60 -0.48 -11.47
CA ALA A 156 2.92 -0.45 -12.07
C ALA A 156 4.02 -0.22 -11.02
N LEU A 157 3.78 0.66 -10.06
CA LEU A 157 4.74 0.91 -8.97
C LEU A 157 4.91 -0.31 -8.07
N VAL A 158 3.83 -1.01 -7.77
CA VAL A 158 3.88 -2.24 -6.97
C VAL A 158 4.67 -3.32 -7.69
N ASP A 159 4.49 -3.46 -9.00
CA ASP A 159 5.23 -4.41 -9.81
C ASP A 159 6.74 -4.10 -9.84
N VAL A 160 7.12 -2.83 -9.90
CA VAL A 160 8.53 -2.41 -9.81
C VAL A 160 9.12 -2.77 -8.44
N ALA A 161 8.38 -2.57 -7.37
CA ALA A 161 8.82 -2.94 -6.02
C ALA A 161 9.11 -4.42 -5.92
N THR A 162 8.28 -5.24 -6.55
CA THR A 162 8.42 -6.70 -6.52
C THR A 162 9.66 -7.18 -7.26
N ILE A 163 10.05 -6.51 -8.34
CA ILE A 163 11.24 -6.85 -9.12
C ILE A 163 12.52 -6.43 -8.39
N GLY A 164 12.48 -5.29 -7.73
CA GLY A 164 13.62 -4.76 -6.97
C GLY A 164 13.83 -5.46 -5.66
#